data_89906577f394ac3790fc6877aad107fc
#
_entry.id   89906577f394ac3790fc6877aad107fc
#
_cell.length_a   1.000
_cell.length_b   1.000
_cell.length_c   1.000
_cell.angle_alpha   90.00
_cell.angle_beta   90.00
_cell.angle_gamma   90.00
#
_symmetry.space_group_name_H-M   'P 1'
#
loop_
_entity.id
_entity.type
_entity.pdbx_description
1 polymer ?
#
loop_
_entity_poly.entity_id
_entity_poly.type
_entity_poly.pdbx_seq_one_letter_code
_entity_poly.pdbx_strand_id
1 'polypeptide(L)'
;CAPATSRLCETNIQSVKPLRVGLWQQATTRNNEVVHDLEAESIEYELVFYSSAAEQEQALMTGEVDVISGLSLSPIANTRIVEQFAARPYYFAATKGDTKLIKELDETIARINLVQPQLQEKLYNKYFKRTEDAYPITEEQKKNVAAMKTLKVLCVKDDAPYVYEENGEAKGMLVSILDDFAEQMGIRTEYAFCERNDEEELLVARKKYDIVAGLPFTAALCAKLGIVRSETILDSALAYAQNPMEEKRDTVATVRGVEEQLDLTGFETVDIYDTALECVQAVKDGKADVAIGDRSSLNYYIYATNSALTMSAISGDEQKICVAISRECSDAFFETFNYYVYSLSNQDKTRYLSEANMQSSATALRHYVSAHPDQAAGVIAAATLLLVSAMFALIYARQMDRKNAQLRVANEAKNNFLTRMGHDIRTPMNSILGMID
;
A
#
# COMPACT_ATOMS: atom_id res chain seq x y z
N CYS A 1 -5.43 -16.51 -18.68
CA CYS A 1 -4.00 -16.17 -18.75
C CYS A 1 -3.57 -15.94 -20.20
N ALA A 2 -2.67 -15.01 -20.45
CA ALA A 2 -2.00 -14.74 -21.73
C ALA A 2 -0.48 -14.96 -21.58
N PRO A 3 0.30 -15.02 -22.67
CA PRO A 3 1.75 -15.01 -22.59
C PRO A 3 2.25 -13.79 -21.79
N ALA A 4 3.35 -13.94 -21.06
CA ALA A 4 3.90 -12.85 -20.26
C ALA A 4 4.24 -11.59 -21.07
N THR A 5 4.66 -11.76 -22.33
CA THR A 5 4.93 -10.70 -23.30
C THR A 5 3.66 -10.06 -23.89
N SER A 6 2.50 -10.69 -23.71
CA SER A 6 1.23 -10.17 -24.25
C SER A 6 0.82 -8.88 -23.54
N ARG A 7 0.33 -7.91 -24.31
CA ARG A 7 -0.27 -6.66 -23.77
C ARG A 7 -1.77 -6.77 -23.50
N LEU A 8 -2.35 -7.97 -23.64
CA LEU A 8 -3.75 -8.20 -23.31
C LEU A 8 -3.97 -8.03 -21.82
N CYS A 9 -4.98 -7.28 -21.44
CA CYS A 9 -5.44 -7.09 -20.07
C CYS A 9 -6.96 -6.94 -20.06
N GLU A 10 -7.57 -6.99 -18.90
CA GLU A 10 -9.00 -6.81 -18.69
C GLU A 10 -9.56 -5.58 -19.44
N THR A 11 -8.82 -4.47 -19.48
CA THR A 11 -9.25 -3.23 -20.12
C THR A 11 -9.11 -3.20 -21.66
N ASN A 12 -8.46 -4.16 -22.29
CA ASN A 12 -8.27 -4.17 -23.74
C ASN A 12 -8.59 -5.49 -24.42
N ILE A 13 -8.97 -6.51 -23.67
CA ILE A 13 -9.29 -7.85 -24.21
C ILE A 13 -10.38 -7.81 -25.28
N GLN A 14 -11.35 -6.89 -25.14
CA GLN A 14 -12.43 -6.66 -26.11
C GLN A 14 -11.93 -6.15 -27.47
N SER A 15 -10.68 -5.69 -27.57
CA SER A 15 -10.11 -5.18 -28.82
C SER A 15 -9.66 -6.30 -29.78
N VAL A 16 -9.50 -7.52 -29.29
CA VAL A 16 -9.15 -8.70 -30.08
C VAL A 16 -10.43 -9.40 -30.52
N LYS A 17 -10.64 -9.50 -31.83
CA LYS A 17 -11.89 -10.05 -32.40
C LYS A 17 -11.63 -11.00 -33.55
N PRO A 18 -12.03 -12.28 -33.45
CA PRO A 18 -12.45 -12.95 -32.20
C PRO A 18 -11.26 -13.23 -31.27
N LEU A 19 -11.50 -13.20 -29.96
CA LEU A 19 -10.54 -13.65 -28.94
C LEU A 19 -10.46 -15.19 -29.00
N ARG A 20 -9.29 -15.76 -29.30
CA ARG A 20 -9.10 -17.21 -29.32
C ARG A 20 -8.78 -17.72 -27.92
N VAL A 21 -9.70 -18.50 -27.35
CA VAL A 21 -9.64 -18.96 -25.96
C VAL A 21 -9.38 -20.47 -25.93
N GLY A 22 -8.20 -20.85 -25.43
CA GLY A 22 -7.85 -22.26 -25.25
C GLY A 22 -8.44 -22.80 -23.94
N LEU A 23 -9.17 -23.92 -24.05
CA LEU A 23 -9.84 -24.54 -22.90
C LEU A 23 -9.40 -26.00 -22.77
N TRP A 24 -9.26 -26.48 -21.54
CA TRP A 24 -9.05 -27.87 -21.26
C TRP A 24 -10.38 -28.63 -21.30
N GLN A 25 -10.53 -29.59 -22.22
CA GLN A 25 -11.80 -30.29 -22.50
C GLN A 25 -12.45 -30.90 -21.25
N GLN A 26 -11.67 -31.40 -20.31
CA GLN A 26 -12.18 -32.03 -19.09
C GLN A 26 -12.65 -31.04 -18.01
N ALA A 27 -12.34 -29.75 -18.13
CA ALA A 27 -12.67 -28.76 -17.14
C ALA A 27 -14.05 -28.10 -17.35
N THR A 28 -15.09 -28.92 -17.53
CA THR A 28 -16.44 -28.49 -17.97
C THR A 28 -17.03 -27.36 -17.17
N THR A 29 -16.99 -27.44 -15.83
CA THR A 29 -17.55 -26.38 -14.96
C THR A 29 -16.81 -25.06 -15.15
N ARG A 30 -15.47 -25.09 -15.19
CA ARG A 30 -14.65 -23.90 -15.42
C ARG A 30 -14.87 -23.34 -16.82
N ASN A 31 -14.98 -24.18 -17.82
CA ASN A 31 -15.23 -23.76 -19.19
C ASN A 31 -16.57 -23.02 -19.32
N ASN A 32 -17.62 -23.48 -18.63
CA ASN A 32 -18.90 -22.80 -18.60
C ASN A 32 -18.82 -21.43 -17.92
N GLU A 33 -18.00 -21.30 -16.88
CA GLU A 33 -17.76 -20.02 -16.21
C GLU A 33 -17.01 -19.04 -17.11
N VAL A 34 -15.99 -19.53 -17.86
CA VAL A 34 -15.29 -18.71 -18.87
C VAL A 34 -16.26 -18.20 -19.92
N VAL A 35 -17.13 -19.07 -20.46
CA VAL A 35 -18.13 -18.67 -21.46
C VAL A 35 -19.08 -17.64 -20.90
N HIS A 36 -19.58 -17.87 -19.67
CA HIS A 36 -20.49 -16.93 -19.02
C HIS A 36 -19.86 -15.55 -18.82
N ASP A 37 -18.60 -15.50 -18.43
CA ASP A 37 -17.83 -14.27 -18.22
C ASP A 37 -17.61 -13.52 -19.54
N LEU A 38 -17.16 -14.22 -20.59
CA LEU A 38 -16.98 -13.65 -21.92
C LEU A 38 -18.30 -13.08 -22.50
N GLU A 39 -19.42 -13.77 -22.27
CA GLU A 39 -20.75 -13.30 -22.69
C GLU A 39 -21.22 -12.09 -21.89
N ALA A 40 -20.99 -12.07 -20.57
CA ALA A 40 -21.34 -10.94 -19.71
C ALA A 40 -20.59 -9.67 -20.13
N GLU A 41 -19.32 -9.79 -20.48
CA GLU A 41 -18.47 -8.70 -20.97
C GLU A 41 -18.65 -8.38 -22.44
N SER A 42 -19.55 -9.09 -23.14
CA SER A 42 -19.81 -8.92 -24.60
C SER A 42 -18.56 -9.08 -25.47
N ILE A 43 -17.65 -9.98 -25.07
CA ILE A 43 -16.42 -10.29 -25.81
C ILE A 43 -16.76 -11.25 -26.94
N GLU A 44 -16.32 -10.95 -28.17
CA GLU A 44 -16.41 -11.85 -29.32
C GLU A 44 -15.28 -12.88 -29.26
N TYR A 45 -15.61 -14.17 -29.16
CA TYR A 45 -14.63 -15.20 -28.88
C TYR A 45 -14.75 -16.44 -29.79
N GLU A 46 -13.64 -17.20 -29.89
CA GLU A 46 -13.55 -18.51 -30.50
C GLU A 46 -12.94 -19.50 -29.48
N LEU A 47 -13.62 -20.62 -29.21
CA LEU A 47 -13.16 -21.62 -28.25
C LEU A 47 -12.38 -22.74 -28.96
N VAL A 48 -11.18 -23.01 -28.44
CA VAL A 48 -10.33 -24.14 -28.88
C VAL A 48 -10.15 -25.09 -27.71
N PHE A 49 -10.46 -26.40 -27.94
CA PHE A 49 -10.41 -27.38 -26.85
C PHE A 49 -9.20 -28.30 -27.00
N TYR A 50 -8.49 -28.49 -25.88
CA TYR A 50 -7.30 -29.33 -25.79
C TYR A 50 -7.54 -30.53 -24.89
N SER A 51 -6.85 -31.64 -25.15
CA SER A 51 -6.99 -32.88 -24.39
C SER A 51 -6.21 -32.86 -23.08
N SER A 52 -5.19 -32.00 -22.97
CA SER A 52 -4.36 -31.83 -21.78
C SER A 52 -4.00 -30.38 -21.52
N ALA A 53 -3.66 -30.07 -20.27
CA ALA A 53 -3.16 -28.76 -19.88
C ALA A 53 -1.84 -28.41 -20.59
N ALA A 54 -0.98 -29.41 -20.84
CA ALA A 54 0.29 -29.21 -21.53
C ALA A 54 0.09 -28.78 -22.99
N GLU A 55 -0.86 -29.39 -23.71
CA GLU A 55 -1.22 -28.98 -25.08
C GLU A 55 -1.81 -27.54 -25.08
N GLN A 56 -2.67 -27.23 -24.12
CA GLN A 56 -3.25 -25.91 -23.96
C GLN A 56 -2.16 -24.83 -23.72
N GLU A 57 -1.19 -25.12 -22.84
CA GLU A 57 -0.05 -24.25 -22.58
C GLU A 57 0.84 -24.08 -23.82
N GLN A 58 1.11 -25.16 -24.55
CA GLN A 58 1.91 -25.12 -25.77
C GLN A 58 1.21 -24.25 -26.84
N ALA A 59 -0.10 -24.41 -27.04
CA ALA A 59 -0.88 -23.62 -27.97
C ALA A 59 -0.83 -22.13 -27.67
N LEU A 60 -0.84 -21.76 -26.38
CA LEU A 60 -0.65 -20.38 -25.95
C LEU A 60 0.74 -19.86 -26.34
N MET A 61 1.79 -20.63 -26.06
CA MET A 61 3.17 -20.22 -26.34
C MET A 61 3.48 -20.15 -27.84
N THR A 62 2.80 -20.93 -28.66
CA THR A 62 2.95 -20.87 -30.13
C THR A 62 2.05 -19.84 -30.81
N GLY A 63 1.18 -19.15 -30.04
CA GLY A 63 0.24 -18.17 -30.57
C GLY A 63 -0.96 -18.76 -31.33
N GLU A 64 -1.25 -20.03 -31.15
CA GLU A 64 -2.43 -20.67 -31.68
C GLU A 64 -3.72 -20.13 -31.04
N VAL A 65 -3.64 -19.84 -29.73
CA VAL A 65 -4.67 -19.15 -28.95
C VAL A 65 -4.10 -17.90 -28.27
N ASP A 66 -4.96 -16.92 -27.99
CA ASP A 66 -4.57 -15.65 -27.41
C ASP A 66 -4.53 -15.70 -25.87
N VAL A 67 -5.45 -16.49 -25.30
CA VAL A 67 -5.59 -16.70 -23.86
C VAL A 67 -5.96 -18.14 -23.54
N ILE A 68 -5.64 -18.56 -22.31
CA ILE A 68 -6.07 -19.87 -21.78
C ILE A 68 -6.71 -19.70 -20.40
N SER A 69 -7.64 -20.62 -20.06
CA SER A 69 -8.19 -20.69 -18.71
C SER A 69 -7.27 -21.46 -17.77
N GLY A 70 -7.10 -20.98 -16.55
CA GLY A 70 -6.29 -21.61 -15.51
C GLY A 70 -6.87 -21.38 -14.11
N LEU A 71 -6.21 -21.93 -13.10
CA LEU A 71 -6.51 -21.63 -11.70
C LEU A 71 -5.51 -20.59 -11.20
N SER A 72 -5.98 -19.55 -10.54
CA SER A 72 -5.13 -18.49 -9.98
C SER A 72 -4.11 -19.03 -8.96
N LEU A 73 -4.47 -20.10 -8.24
CA LEU A 73 -3.59 -20.79 -7.30
C LEU A 73 -2.58 -21.75 -7.96
N SER A 74 -2.68 -22.00 -9.27
CA SER A 74 -1.76 -22.85 -10.03
C SER A 74 -1.22 -22.08 -11.22
N PRO A 75 -0.32 -21.15 -11.00
CA PRO A 75 0.20 -20.27 -12.03
C PRO A 75 0.97 -21.07 -13.10
N ILE A 76 0.74 -20.72 -14.36
CA ILE A 76 1.40 -21.33 -15.52
C ILE A 76 2.68 -20.53 -15.84
N ALA A 77 3.79 -21.22 -16.11
CA ALA A 77 5.06 -20.58 -16.42
C ALA A 77 4.97 -19.66 -17.65
N ASN A 78 5.68 -18.53 -17.65
CA ASN A 78 5.72 -17.57 -18.76
C ASN A 78 4.35 -17.01 -19.17
N THR A 79 3.38 -17.00 -18.25
CA THR A 79 2.07 -16.39 -18.47
C THR A 79 1.79 -15.30 -17.46
N ARG A 80 0.90 -14.42 -17.83
CA ARG A 80 0.30 -13.44 -16.92
C ARG A 80 -1.21 -13.63 -16.84
N ILE A 81 -1.77 -13.23 -15.71
CA ILE A 81 -3.22 -13.22 -15.52
C ILE A 81 -3.77 -11.99 -16.27
N VAL A 82 -4.72 -12.20 -17.17
CA VAL A 82 -5.41 -11.11 -17.88
C VAL A 82 -6.61 -10.68 -17.07
N GLU A 83 -7.36 -11.64 -16.55
CA GLU A 83 -8.58 -11.44 -15.79
C GLU A 83 -8.80 -12.55 -14.78
N GLN A 84 -9.43 -12.23 -13.66
CA GLN A 84 -9.84 -13.18 -12.63
C GLN A 84 -11.34 -13.07 -12.40
N PHE A 85 -12.03 -14.20 -12.48
CA PHE A 85 -13.48 -14.29 -12.30
C PHE A 85 -13.84 -15.58 -11.56
N ALA A 86 -15.12 -15.75 -11.22
CA ALA A 86 -15.67 -16.93 -10.58
C ALA A 86 -14.93 -17.33 -9.28
N ALA A 87 -14.72 -16.36 -8.37
CA ALA A 87 -14.12 -16.61 -7.07
C ALA A 87 -14.88 -17.70 -6.30
N ARG A 88 -14.17 -18.75 -5.87
CA ARG A 88 -14.75 -19.88 -5.15
C ARG A 88 -14.20 -19.95 -3.75
N PRO A 89 -15.07 -19.86 -2.73
CA PRO A 89 -14.65 -20.09 -1.36
C PRO A 89 -14.35 -21.58 -1.11
N TYR A 90 -13.32 -21.84 -0.30
CA TYR A 90 -13.01 -23.18 0.19
C TYR A 90 -13.55 -23.34 1.60
N TYR A 91 -14.15 -24.50 1.87
CA TYR A 91 -14.75 -24.79 3.15
C TYR A 91 -14.19 -26.07 3.76
N PHE A 92 -14.09 -26.12 5.07
CA PHE A 92 -13.98 -27.39 5.77
C PHE A 92 -15.37 -28.04 5.82
N ALA A 93 -15.47 -29.30 5.41
CA ALA A 93 -16.70 -30.06 5.47
C ALA A 93 -16.63 -31.09 6.60
N ALA A 94 -17.71 -31.19 7.36
CA ALA A 94 -17.86 -32.19 8.42
C ALA A 94 -19.09 -33.07 8.16
N THR A 95 -19.17 -34.19 8.84
CA THR A 95 -20.36 -35.07 8.77
C THR A 95 -21.60 -34.30 9.25
N LYS A 96 -22.72 -34.46 8.52
CA LYS A 96 -23.97 -33.79 8.86
C LYS A 96 -24.38 -34.10 10.31
N GLY A 97 -24.56 -33.06 11.11
CA GLY A 97 -24.92 -33.13 12.52
C GLY A 97 -23.77 -33.07 13.51
N ASP A 98 -22.51 -33.07 13.06
CA ASP A 98 -21.36 -32.86 13.94
C ASP A 98 -21.11 -31.35 14.21
N THR A 99 -22.07 -30.80 14.95
CA THR A 99 -22.06 -29.37 15.34
C THR A 99 -20.91 -29.03 16.28
N LYS A 100 -20.39 -30.04 17.03
CA LYS A 100 -19.27 -29.82 17.93
C LYS A 100 -17.99 -29.56 17.16
N LEU A 101 -17.68 -30.39 16.16
CA LEU A 101 -16.50 -30.23 15.32
C LEU A 101 -16.55 -28.90 14.56
N ILE A 102 -17.72 -28.55 13.99
CA ILE A 102 -17.88 -27.27 13.27
C ILE A 102 -17.58 -26.09 14.20
N LYS A 103 -18.15 -26.09 15.41
CA LYS A 103 -17.90 -25.03 16.39
C LYS A 103 -16.43 -24.92 16.79
N GLU A 104 -15.75 -26.07 17.04
CA GLU A 104 -14.33 -26.09 17.36
C GLU A 104 -13.46 -25.58 16.20
N LEU A 105 -13.83 -25.87 14.95
CA LEU A 105 -13.14 -25.33 13.75
C LEU A 105 -13.33 -23.82 13.63
N ASP A 106 -14.57 -23.33 13.76
CA ASP A 106 -14.87 -21.90 13.66
C ASP A 106 -14.13 -21.09 14.73
N GLU A 107 -14.17 -21.56 16.00
CA GLU A 107 -13.45 -20.93 17.11
C GLU A 107 -11.92 -20.96 16.89
N THR A 108 -11.41 -22.04 16.30
CA THR A 108 -9.97 -22.19 16.01
C THR A 108 -9.55 -21.25 14.88
N ILE A 109 -10.33 -21.17 13.80
CA ILE A 109 -10.07 -20.26 12.67
C ILE A 109 -10.12 -18.81 13.16
N ALA A 110 -11.15 -18.44 13.94
CA ALA A 110 -11.25 -17.10 14.51
C ALA A 110 -10.03 -16.75 15.38
N ARG A 111 -9.59 -17.70 16.22
CA ARG A 111 -8.40 -17.53 17.05
C ARG A 111 -7.10 -17.39 16.22
N ILE A 112 -6.96 -18.20 15.18
CA ILE A 112 -5.82 -18.10 14.25
C ILE A 112 -5.78 -16.72 13.60
N ASN A 113 -6.91 -16.25 13.08
CA ASN A 113 -6.99 -14.93 12.44
C ASN A 113 -6.67 -13.79 13.42
N LEU A 114 -7.01 -13.94 14.70
CA LEU A 114 -6.71 -12.96 15.74
C LEU A 114 -5.22 -12.98 16.15
N VAL A 115 -4.66 -14.18 16.37
CA VAL A 115 -3.30 -14.35 16.91
C VAL A 115 -2.24 -14.29 15.81
N GLN A 116 -2.58 -14.73 14.60
CA GLN A 116 -1.68 -14.78 13.44
C GLN A 116 -2.36 -14.23 12.19
N PRO A 117 -2.68 -12.93 12.14
CA PRO A 117 -3.41 -12.32 11.01
C PRO A 117 -2.70 -12.47 9.67
N GLN A 118 -1.37 -12.67 9.68
CA GLN A 118 -0.57 -12.87 8.47
C GLN A 118 -0.39 -14.35 8.08
N LEU A 119 -1.03 -15.30 8.78
CA LEU A 119 -0.82 -16.73 8.49
C LEU A 119 -1.30 -17.10 7.09
N GLN A 120 -2.46 -16.61 6.67
CA GLN A 120 -3.01 -16.87 5.35
C GLN A 120 -2.04 -16.41 4.26
N GLU A 121 -1.51 -15.21 4.39
CA GLU A 121 -0.52 -14.65 3.47
C GLU A 121 0.79 -15.47 3.46
N LYS A 122 1.30 -15.85 4.64
CA LYS A 122 2.49 -16.70 4.73
C LYS A 122 2.30 -18.05 4.06
N LEU A 123 1.13 -18.66 4.22
CA LEU A 123 0.82 -19.94 3.58
C LEU A 123 0.66 -19.77 2.06
N TYR A 124 -0.02 -18.73 1.62
CA TYR A 124 -0.13 -18.40 0.21
C TYR A 124 1.26 -18.20 -0.41
N ASN A 125 2.09 -17.36 0.18
CA ASN A 125 3.45 -17.10 -0.29
C ASN A 125 4.32 -18.37 -0.28
N LYS A 126 4.14 -19.25 0.70
CA LYS A 126 4.91 -20.49 0.79
C LYS A 126 4.52 -21.55 -0.25
N TYR A 127 3.23 -21.65 -0.59
CA TYR A 127 2.73 -22.76 -1.38
C TYR A 127 2.23 -22.39 -2.77
N PHE A 128 1.86 -21.14 -2.99
CA PHE A 128 1.21 -20.66 -4.21
C PHE A 128 1.92 -19.47 -4.86
N LYS A 129 2.59 -18.62 -4.07
CA LYS A 129 3.38 -17.55 -4.65
C LYS A 129 4.53 -18.19 -5.43
N ARG A 130 4.68 -17.79 -6.69
CA ARG A 130 5.90 -18.07 -7.44
C ARG A 130 7.04 -17.44 -6.65
N THR A 131 8.04 -18.25 -6.29
CA THR A 131 9.24 -17.73 -5.63
C THR A 131 9.88 -16.68 -6.52
N GLU A 132 10.55 -15.70 -5.93
CA GLU A 132 11.36 -14.69 -6.65
C GLU A 132 12.31 -15.38 -7.65
N ASP A 133 12.71 -16.62 -7.37
CA ASP A 133 13.50 -17.49 -8.25
C ASP A 133 12.74 -18.00 -9.49
N ALA A 134 11.40 -17.92 -9.53
CA ALA A 134 10.62 -18.45 -10.67
C ALA A 134 10.69 -17.53 -11.91
N TYR A 135 10.92 -16.22 -11.70
CA TYR A 135 11.08 -15.24 -12.79
C TYR A 135 12.10 -14.17 -12.38
N PRO A 136 13.37 -14.52 -12.23
CA PRO A 136 14.40 -13.51 -12.02
C PRO A 136 14.43 -12.63 -13.26
N ILE A 137 14.41 -11.32 -13.07
CA ILE A 137 14.69 -10.38 -14.16
C ILE A 137 16.08 -10.69 -14.66
N THR A 138 16.17 -11.15 -15.90
CA THR A 138 17.43 -11.59 -16.50
C THR A 138 18.35 -10.38 -16.75
N GLU A 139 19.66 -10.62 -16.85
CA GLU A 139 20.62 -9.55 -17.18
C GLU A 139 20.37 -8.97 -18.59
N GLU A 140 19.79 -9.77 -19.49
CA GLU A 140 19.36 -9.30 -20.81
C GLU A 140 18.18 -8.32 -20.71
N GLN A 141 17.17 -8.64 -19.91
CA GLN A 141 16.02 -7.76 -19.65
C GLN A 141 16.47 -6.46 -18.98
N LYS A 142 17.32 -6.53 -17.97
CA LYS A 142 17.91 -5.33 -17.35
C LYS A 142 18.65 -4.47 -18.37
N LYS A 143 19.47 -5.08 -19.22
CA LYS A 143 20.20 -4.37 -20.26
C LYS A 143 19.27 -3.69 -21.28
N ASN A 144 18.19 -4.36 -21.66
CA ASN A 144 17.20 -3.81 -22.58
C ASN A 144 16.48 -2.60 -21.97
N VAL A 145 16.09 -2.67 -20.70
CA VAL A 145 15.47 -1.54 -19.98
C VAL A 145 16.51 -0.42 -19.73
N ALA A 146 17.74 -0.76 -19.33
CA ALA A 146 18.82 0.21 -19.14
C ALA A 146 19.14 1.04 -20.38
N ALA A 147 18.87 0.50 -21.59
CA ALA A 147 19.05 1.25 -22.84
C ALA A 147 18.13 2.49 -22.95
N MET A 148 17.01 2.53 -22.21
CA MET A 148 16.11 3.69 -22.15
C MET A 148 16.76 4.88 -21.44
N LYS A 149 17.72 4.66 -20.52
CA LYS A 149 18.43 5.66 -19.68
C LYS A 149 17.52 6.43 -18.73
N THR A 150 16.32 6.79 -19.15
CA THR A 150 15.37 7.60 -18.39
C THR A 150 13.97 7.03 -18.55
N LEU A 151 13.27 6.87 -17.45
CA LEU A 151 11.86 6.52 -17.36
C LEU A 151 11.06 7.82 -17.18
N LYS A 152 10.24 8.16 -18.17
CA LYS A 152 9.43 9.37 -18.14
C LYS A 152 8.03 9.03 -17.64
N VAL A 153 7.63 9.66 -16.55
CA VAL A 153 6.37 9.39 -15.86
C VAL A 153 5.50 10.64 -15.83
N LEU A 154 4.27 10.53 -16.33
CA LEU A 154 3.24 11.53 -16.13
C LEU A 154 2.43 11.17 -14.89
N CYS A 155 2.46 12.03 -13.89
CA CYS A 155 1.70 11.91 -12.66
C CYS A 155 0.46 12.80 -12.70
N VAL A 156 -0.71 12.21 -12.47
CA VAL A 156 -1.93 12.99 -12.25
C VAL A 156 -1.90 13.47 -10.80
N LYS A 157 -2.08 14.77 -10.60
CA LYS A 157 -2.04 15.40 -9.28
C LYS A 157 -3.19 14.93 -8.39
N ASP A 158 -2.98 15.04 -7.09
CA ASP A 158 -3.99 14.88 -6.05
C ASP A 158 -4.65 13.48 -5.98
N ASP A 159 -3.87 12.43 -6.28
CA ASP A 159 -4.25 11.03 -6.09
C ASP A 159 -3.50 10.40 -4.88
N ALA A 160 -3.39 11.15 -3.79
CA ALA A 160 -2.74 10.67 -2.57
C ALA A 160 -3.56 9.54 -1.91
N PRO A 161 -2.89 8.54 -1.33
CA PRO A 161 -1.45 8.39 -1.07
C PRO A 161 -0.65 7.77 -2.22
N TYR A 162 -1.25 7.54 -3.39
CA TYR A 162 -0.62 6.83 -4.51
C TYR A 162 0.32 7.71 -5.30
N VAL A 163 -0.15 8.87 -5.75
CA VAL A 163 0.63 9.87 -6.48
C VAL A 163 0.14 11.27 -6.11
N TYR A 164 1.05 12.15 -5.75
CA TYR A 164 0.75 13.55 -5.50
C TYR A 164 1.99 14.41 -5.64
N GLU A 165 1.78 15.71 -5.82
CA GLU A 165 2.85 16.71 -5.88
C GLU A 165 3.02 17.39 -4.51
N GLU A 166 4.24 17.42 -4.01
CA GLU A 166 4.58 18.20 -2.80
C GLU A 166 5.84 19.02 -3.05
N ASN A 167 5.73 20.34 -3.01
CA ASN A 167 6.83 21.30 -3.25
C ASN A 167 7.54 21.10 -4.61
N GLY A 168 6.84 20.70 -5.64
CA GLY A 168 7.39 20.44 -6.98
C GLY A 168 8.02 19.05 -7.16
N GLU A 169 7.94 18.19 -6.13
CA GLU A 169 8.43 16.81 -6.18
C GLU A 169 7.28 15.81 -6.23
N ALA A 170 7.48 14.73 -6.98
CA ALA A 170 6.55 13.61 -6.99
C ALA A 170 6.69 12.80 -5.68
N LYS A 171 5.57 12.47 -5.08
CA LYS A 171 5.47 11.70 -3.84
C LYS A 171 4.38 10.63 -3.97
N GLY A 172 4.43 9.64 -3.10
CA GLY A 172 3.40 8.63 -2.97
C GLY A 172 3.91 7.20 -3.21
N MET A 173 3.03 6.24 -2.97
CA MET A 173 3.34 4.81 -3.07
C MET A 173 3.86 4.42 -4.46
N LEU A 174 3.18 4.86 -5.52
CA LEU A 174 3.56 4.51 -6.90
C LEU A 174 4.88 5.15 -7.29
N VAL A 175 5.16 6.37 -6.83
CA VAL A 175 6.43 7.05 -7.06
C VAL A 175 7.58 6.26 -6.45
N SER A 176 7.45 5.84 -5.18
CA SER A 176 8.48 5.01 -4.51
C SER A 176 8.73 3.69 -5.24
N ILE A 177 7.67 3.04 -5.73
CA ILE A 177 7.79 1.78 -6.50
C ILE A 177 8.50 2.01 -7.85
N LEU A 178 8.20 3.11 -8.54
CA LEU A 178 8.83 3.46 -9.81
C LEU A 178 10.30 3.83 -9.63
N ASP A 179 10.64 4.53 -8.55
CA ASP A 179 12.02 4.87 -8.22
C ASP A 179 12.84 3.63 -7.89
N ASP A 180 12.31 2.71 -7.08
CA ASP A 180 12.96 1.43 -6.78
C ASP A 180 13.16 0.57 -8.04
N PHE A 181 12.14 0.52 -8.92
CA PHE A 181 12.29 -0.15 -10.22
C PHE A 181 13.40 0.48 -11.04
N ALA A 182 13.42 1.80 -11.16
CA ALA A 182 14.42 2.52 -11.93
C ALA A 182 15.83 2.31 -11.37
N GLU A 183 16.00 2.33 -10.04
CA GLU A 183 17.27 2.03 -9.37
C GLU A 183 17.76 0.61 -9.69
N GLN A 184 16.87 -0.40 -9.62
CA GLN A 184 17.20 -1.79 -9.95
C GLN A 184 17.58 -1.98 -11.41
N MET A 185 16.99 -1.19 -12.32
CA MET A 185 17.28 -1.23 -13.76
C MET A 185 18.46 -0.31 -14.15
N GLY A 186 19.00 0.48 -13.23
CA GLY A 186 20.09 1.43 -13.52
C GLY A 186 19.68 2.59 -14.41
N ILE A 187 18.42 3.02 -14.37
CA ILE A 187 17.87 4.17 -15.11
C ILE A 187 17.45 5.28 -14.16
N ARG A 188 17.15 6.47 -14.69
CA ARG A 188 16.66 7.61 -13.92
C ARG A 188 15.17 7.77 -14.15
N THR A 189 14.46 8.31 -13.17
CA THR A 189 13.08 8.74 -13.30
C THR A 189 12.99 10.24 -13.60
N GLU A 190 12.08 10.62 -14.48
CA GLU A 190 11.69 12.00 -14.73
C GLU A 190 10.18 12.10 -14.59
N TYR A 191 9.72 12.94 -13.66
CA TYR A 191 8.31 13.14 -13.36
C TYR A 191 7.80 14.43 -13.96
N ALA A 192 6.61 14.37 -14.57
CA ALA A 192 5.82 15.52 -14.98
C ALA A 192 4.44 15.41 -14.35
N PHE A 193 3.73 16.52 -14.24
CA PHE A 193 2.43 16.58 -13.60
C PHE A 193 1.38 17.14 -14.56
N CYS A 194 0.16 16.61 -14.45
CA CYS A 194 -1.03 17.18 -15.06
C CYS A 194 -2.22 17.11 -14.09
N GLU A 195 -3.21 17.94 -14.35
CA GLU A 195 -4.52 17.82 -13.67
C GLU A 195 -5.30 16.64 -14.25
N ARG A 196 -6.22 16.07 -13.47
CA ARG A 196 -7.04 14.92 -13.92
C ARG A 196 -7.93 15.26 -15.11
N ASN A 197 -8.37 16.49 -15.21
CA ASN A 197 -9.20 17.03 -16.28
C ASN A 197 -8.42 17.60 -17.47
N ASP A 198 -7.10 17.51 -17.47
CA ASP A 198 -6.25 17.95 -18.58
C ASP A 198 -6.23 16.89 -19.69
N GLU A 199 -7.33 16.84 -20.45
CA GLU A 199 -7.49 15.86 -21.53
C GLU A 199 -6.43 16.02 -22.63
N GLU A 200 -5.96 17.23 -22.90
CA GLU A 200 -4.96 17.51 -23.94
C GLU A 200 -3.63 16.85 -23.59
N GLU A 201 -3.11 17.06 -22.36
CA GLU A 201 -1.86 16.44 -21.91
C GLU A 201 -2.00 14.91 -21.82
N LEU A 202 -3.14 14.41 -21.32
CA LEU A 202 -3.42 12.97 -21.24
C LEU A 202 -3.47 12.29 -22.62
N LEU A 203 -4.05 12.93 -23.64
CA LEU A 203 -4.12 12.38 -25.00
C LEU A 203 -2.75 12.30 -25.67
N VAL A 204 -1.83 13.21 -25.37
CA VAL A 204 -0.46 13.15 -25.89
C VAL A 204 0.48 12.33 -25.04
N ALA A 205 0.05 11.92 -23.85
CA ALA A 205 0.88 11.22 -22.85
C ALA A 205 1.59 10.01 -23.44
N ARG A 206 0.91 9.16 -24.24
CA ARG A 206 1.48 7.95 -24.85
C ARG A 206 2.72 8.19 -25.71
N LYS A 207 2.88 9.40 -26.29
CA LYS A 207 4.01 9.75 -27.16
C LYS A 207 5.14 10.43 -26.41
N LYS A 208 4.86 10.97 -25.22
CA LYS A 208 5.77 11.83 -24.48
C LYS A 208 6.30 11.13 -23.22
N TYR A 209 5.51 10.23 -22.65
CA TYR A 209 5.81 9.53 -21.41
C TYR A 209 5.74 8.01 -21.60
N ASP A 210 6.51 7.30 -20.81
CA ASP A 210 6.54 5.83 -20.79
C ASP A 210 5.45 5.28 -19.90
N ILE A 211 5.17 5.98 -18.79
CA ILE A 211 4.18 5.59 -17.77
C ILE A 211 3.25 6.79 -17.46
N VAL A 212 1.98 6.48 -17.21
CA VAL A 212 0.98 7.38 -16.60
C VAL A 212 0.55 6.78 -15.27
N ALA A 213 0.51 7.59 -14.21
CA ALA A 213 0.13 7.17 -12.86
C ALA A 213 -0.90 8.13 -12.23
N GLY A 214 -1.75 7.64 -11.32
CA GLY A 214 -2.71 8.46 -10.58
C GLY A 214 -4.10 8.55 -11.22
N LEU A 215 -4.52 7.52 -11.97
CA LEU A 215 -5.86 7.43 -12.55
C LEU A 215 -6.48 6.05 -12.28
N PRO A 216 -7.81 5.96 -12.12
CA PRO A 216 -8.53 4.71 -12.24
C PRO A 216 -8.57 4.30 -13.73
N PHE A 217 -7.68 3.40 -14.14
CA PHE A 217 -7.54 2.98 -15.54
C PHE A 217 -8.65 2.02 -15.93
N THR A 218 -9.80 2.56 -16.38
CA THR A 218 -10.89 1.79 -17.00
C THR A 218 -10.55 1.38 -18.42
N ALA A 219 -11.27 0.39 -18.98
CA ALA A 219 -11.09 -0.06 -20.37
C ALA A 219 -11.29 1.10 -21.37
N ALA A 220 -12.33 1.91 -21.15
CA ALA A 220 -12.64 3.06 -21.98
C ALA A 220 -11.52 4.11 -21.97
N LEU A 221 -10.99 4.42 -20.76
CA LEU A 221 -9.90 5.38 -20.61
C LEU A 221 -8.60 4.88 -21.26
N CYS A 222 -8.23 3.61 -21.05
CA CYS A 222 -7.05 3.00 -21.67
C CYS A 222 -7.13 3.01 -23.20
N ALA A 223 -8.31 2.70 -23.76
CA ALA A 223 -8.52 2.74 -25.20
C ALA A 223 -8.43 4.18 -25.74
N LYS A 224 -9.05 5.16 -25.06
CA LYS A 224 -9.01 6.59 -25.41
C LYS A 224 -7.58 7.12 -25.42
N LEU A 225 -6.79 6.81 -24.40
CA LEU A 225 -5.43 7.30 -24.25
C LEU A 225 -4.39 6.48 -25.04
N GLY A 226 -4.72 5.29 -25.53
CA GLY A 226 -3.80 4.42 -26.26
C GLY A 226 -2.69 3.87 -25.38
N ILE A 227 -2.99 3.58 -24.12
CA ILE A 227 -2.09 3.03 -23.10
C ILE A 227 -2.56 1.63 -22.68
N VAL A 228 -1.73 0.90 -21.96
CA VAL A 228 -2.04 -0.44 -21.44
C VAL A 228 -1.81 -0.46 -19.96
N ARG A 229 -2.76 -0.98 -19.20
CA ARG A 229 -2.63 -1.15 -17.76
C ARG A 229 -1.53 -2.16 -17.42
N SER A 230 -0.71 -1.84 -16.43
CA SER A 230 0.24 -2.79 -15.84
C SER A 230 -0.49 -3.88 -15.04
N GLU A 231 0.25 -4.86 -14.52
CA GLU A 231 -0.24 -5.71 -13.44
C GLU A 231 -0.70 -4.88 -12.25
N THR A 232 -1.69 -5.41 -11.50
CA THR A 232 -2.21 -4.74 -10.32
C THR A 232 -1.15 -4.68 -9.23
N ILE A 233 -0.83 -3.47 -8.81
CA ILE A 233 0.13 -3.22 -7.74
C ILE A 233 -0.53 -3.49 -6.39
N LEU A 234 -1.76 -2.99 -6.21
CA LEU A 234 -2.52 -3.12 -4.96
C LEU A 234 -4.01 -3.23 -5.27
N ASP A 235 -4.69 -4.18 -4.64
CA ASP A 235 -6.15 -4.18 -4.57
C ASP A 235 -6.56 -3.40 -3.32
N SER A 236 -7.29 -2.30 -3.51
CA SER A 236 -7.70 -1.41 -2.44
C SER A 236 -9.21 -1.46 -2.25
N ALA A 237 -9.64 -1.75 -1.03
CA ALA A 237 -11.06 -1.81 -0.69
C ALA A 237 -11.72 -0.44 -0.90
N LEU A 238 -12.94 -0.43 -1.41
CA LEU A 238 -13.78 0.74 -1.44
C LEU A 238 -14.38 1.01 -0.05
N ALA A 239 -14.60 2.27 0.24
CA ALA A 239 -15.19 2.72 1.48
C ALA A 239 -16.11 3.92 1.25
N TYR A 240 -17.01 4.12 2.19
CA TYR A 240 -17.73 5.38 2.30
C TYR A 240 -17.31 6.13 3.56
N ALA A 241 -17.23 7.46 3.43
CA ALA A 241 -16.94 8.39 4.50
C ALA A 241 -18.16 9.31 4.71
N GLN A 242 -18.58 9.48 5.96
CA GLN A 242 -19.75 10.27 6.32
C GLN A 242 -19.56 11.02 7.62
N ASN A 243 -20.36 12.05 7.85
CA ASN A 243 -20.42 12.68 9.15
C ASN A 243 -21.07 11.71 10.16
N PRO A 244 -20.45 11.40 11.31
CA PRO A 244 -20.99 10.48 12.31
C PRO A 244 -22.30 10.95 12.95
N MET A 245 -22.64 12.24 12.83
CA MET A 245 -23.88 12.81 13.37
C MET A 245 -25.03 12.84 12.34
N GLU A 246 -24.79 12.40 11.12
CA GLU A 246 -25.73 12.47 10.03
C GLU A 246 -26.09 11.07 9.53
N GLU A 247 -27.40 10.72 9.59
CA GLU A 247 -27.88 9.42 9.12
C GLU A 247 -28.36 9.48 7.66
N LYS A 248 -28.46 10.68 7.09
CA LYS A 248 -28.93 10.88 5.72
C LYS A 248 -27.91 10.37 4.70
N ARG A 249 -28.37 9.73 3.63
CA ARG A 249 -27.55 9.16 2.56
C ARG A 249 -28.24 9.31 1.20
N ASP A 250 -28.73 10.48 0.89
CA ASP A 250 -29.41 10.74 -0.38
C ASP A 250 -28.43 11.23 -1.45
N THR A 251 -27.40 11.98 -1.05
CA THR A 251 -26.41 12.56 -1.96
C THR A 251 -25.03 11.93 -1.75
N VAL A 252 -24.46 11.39 -2.83
CA VAL A 252 -23.12 10.79 -2.82
C VAL A 252 -22.13 11.60 -3.64
N ALA A 253 -20.95 11.85 -3.08
CA ALA A 253 -19.78 12.38 -3.78
C ALA A 253 -18.83 11.23 -4.14
N THR A 254 -18.43 11.14 -5.40
CA THR A 254 -17.47 10.10 -5.85
C THR A 254 -16.47 10.67 -6.84
N VAL A 255 -15.35 9.97 -7.03
CA VAL A 255 -14.27 10.40 -7.93
C VAL A 255 -14.54 9.91 -9.35
N ARG A 256 -14.31 10.77 -10.33
CA ARG A 256 -14.45 10.47 -11.76
C ARG A 256 -13.67 9.20 -12.16
N GLY A 257 -14.38 8.26 -12.79
CA GLY A 257 -13.89 6.93 -13.19
C GLY A 257 -14.04 5.86 -12.10
N VAL A 258 -14.36 6.22 -10.87
CA VAL A 258 -14.70 5.27 -9.80
C VAL A 258 -16.19 4.95 -9.84
N GLU A 259 -17.03 5.92 -10.23
CA GLU A 259 -18.48 5.74 -10.36
C GLU A 259 -18.88 4.60 -11.30
N GLU A 260 -18.07 4.33 -12.33
CA GLU A 260 -18.31 3.23 -13.27
C GLU A 260 -18.23 1.84 -12.62
N GLN A 261 -17.59 1.75 -11.45
CA GLN A 261 -17.33 0.51 -10.71
C GLN A 261 -18.29 0.33 -9.52
N LEU A 262 -19.20 1.29 -9.29
CA LEU A 262 -20.05 1.35 -8.10
C LEU A 262 -21.53 1.12 -8.45
N ASP A 263 -22.23 0.37 -7.62
CA ASP A 263 -23.69 0.38 -7.61
C ASP A 263 -24.19 1.60 -6.81
N LEU A 264 -24.54 2.65 -7.53
CA LEU A 264 -25.02 3.92 -6.97
C LEU A 264 -26.55 4.06 -7.01
N THR A 265 -27.30 3.00 -7.34
CA THR A 265 -28.77 3.04 -7.51
C THR A 265 -29.54 3.38 -6.23
N GLY A 266 -28.88 3.31 -5.06
CA GLY A 266 -29.48 3.67 -3.76
C GLY A 266 -29.44 5.15 -3.40
N PHE A 267 -28.82 6.02 -4.24
CA PHE A 267 -28.68 7.44 -3.98
C PHE A 267 -29.60 8.26 -4.89
N GLU A 268 -30.15 9.36 -4.37
CA GLU A 268 -31.00 10.27 -5.17
C GLU A 268 -30.16 11.17 -6.07
N THR A 269 -28.96 11.56 -5.59
CA THR A 269 -28.04 12.44 -6.32
C THR A 269 -26.63 11.89 -6.27
N VAL A 270 -25.96 11.89 -7.43
CA VAL A 270 -24.57 11.49 -7.57
C VAL A 270 -23.76 12.69 -8.09
N ASP A 271 -22.87 13.19 -7.24
CA ASP A 271 -21.95 14.28 -7.58
C ASP A 271 -20.57 13.72 -7.87
N ILE A 272 -20.07 13.96 -9.10
CA ILE A 272 -18.77 13.45 -9.55
C ILE A 272 -17.74 14.56 -9.44
N TYR A 273 -16.67 14.30 -8.69
CA TYR A 273 -15.54 15.20 -8.46
C TYR A 273 -14.28 14.67 -9.14
N ASP A 274 -13.29 15.53 -9.33
CA ASP A 274 -12.03 15.13 -9.95
C ASP A 274 -11.07 14.47 -8.95
N THR A 275 -11.20 14.76 -7.65
CA THR A 275 -10.29 14.24 -6.60
C THR A 275 -11.03 13.71 -5.37
N ALA A 276 -10.42 12.78 -4.65
CA ALA A 276 -10.95 12.30 -3.37
C ALA A 276 -10.93 13.41 -2.29
N LEU A 277 -10.03 14.40 -2.42
CA LEU A 277 -10.01 15.58 -1.57
C LEU A 277 -11.31 16.37 -1.69
N GLU A 278 -11.75 16.63 -2.91
CA GLU A 278 -13.01 17.34 -3.18
C GLU A 278 -14.22 16.58 -2.65
N CYS A 279 -14.23 15.24 -2.78
CA CYS A 279 -15.29 14.40 -2.19
C CYS A 279 -15.34 14.54 -0.67
N VAL A 280 -14.19 14.46 0.03
CA VAL A 280 -14.10 14.64 1.48
C VAL A 280 -14.54 16.06 1.89
N GLN A 281 -14.15 17.08 1.12
CA GLN A 281 -14.57 18.45 1.38
C GLN A 281 -16.08 18.65 1.14
N ALA A 282 -16.65 18.03 0.12
CA ALA A 282 -18.09 18.11 -0.15
C ALA A 282 -18.91 17.57 1.03
N VAL A 283 -18.50 16.45 1.61
CA VAL A 283 -19.16 15.90 2.82
C VAL A 283 -18.93 16.80 4.04
N LYS A 284 -17.72 17.30 4.23
CA LYS A 284 -17.38 18.23 5.33
C LYS A 284 -18.20 19.52 5.25
N ASP A 285 -18.44 20.03 4.05
CA ASP A 285 -19.20 21.26 3.79
C ASP A 285 -20.73 21.03 3.75
N GLY A 286 -21.20 19.78 3.91
CA GLY A 286 -22.62 19.42 3.84
C GLY A 286 -23.24 19.52 2.44
N LYS A 287 -22.41 19.47 1.37
CA LYS A 287 -22.85 19.43 -0.02
C LYS A 287 -23.23 18.01 -0.45
N ALA A 288 -22.58 17.01 0.14
CA ALA A 288 -22.90 15.59 -0.01
C ALA A 288 -23.04 14.94 1.36
N ASP A 289 -23.90 13.93 1.46
CA ASP A 289 -24.11 13.18 2.70
C ASP A 289 -22.99 12.16 2.92
N VAL A 290 -22.50 11.56 1.82
CA VAL A 290 -21.51 10.48 1.83
C VAL A 290 -20.48 10.70 0.72
N ALA A 291 -19.21 10.41 0.99
CA ALA A 291 -18.18 10.25 -0.04
C ALA A 291 -17.88 8.77 -0.23
N ILE A 292 -17.90 8.28 -1.47
CA ILE A 292 -17.51 6.91 -1.83
C ILE A 292 -16.28 6.94 -2.72
N GLY A 293 -15.30 6.09 -2.38
CA GLY A 293 -14.07 5.98 -3.13
C GLY A 293 -13.10 5.00 -2.51
N ASP A 294 -11.87 5.04 -3.00
CA ASP A 294 -10.78 4.25 -2.46
C ASP A 294 -10.54 4.56 -0.98
N ARG A 295 -10.47 3.50 -0.19
CA ARG A 295 -10.32 3.60 1.27
C ARG A 295 -9.04 4.34 1.69
N SER A 296 -7.94 4.10 1.00
CA SER A 296 -6.65 4.69 1.37
C SER A 296 -6.62 6.17 1.03
N SER A 297 -7.18 6.56 -0.12
CA SER A 297 -7.30 7.97 -0.53
C SER A 297 -8.26 8.75 0.37
N LEU A 298 -9.44 8.22 0.65
CA LEU A 298 -10.37 8.84 1.60
C LEU A 298 -9.74 9.02 2.97
N ASN A 299 -9.08 7.98 3.49
CA ASN A 299 -8.38 8.03 4.77
C ASN A 299 -7.30 9.10 4.79
N TYR A 300 -6.47 9.15 3.74
CA TYR A 300 -5.42 10.16 3.60
C TYR A 300 -5.99 11.57 3.72
N TYR A 301 -7.04 11.89 2.96
CA TYR A 301 -7.61 13.24 2.94
C TYR A 301 -8.46 13.58 4.17
N ILE A 302 -9.10 12.61 4.82
CA ILE A 302 -9.76 12.81 6.11
C ILE A 302 -8.73 13.27 7.15
N TYR A 303 -7.56 12.62 7.21
CA TYR A 303 -6.48 13.04 8.10
C TYR A 303 -5.85 14.36 7.67
N ALA A 304 -5.54 14.54 6.38
CA ALA A 304 -4.91 15.75 5.87
C ALA A 304 -5.77 17.01 6.08
N THR A 305 -7.10 16.88 6.00
CA THR A 305 -8.05 18.00 6.21
C THR A 305 -8.54 18.12 7.66
N ASN A 306 -8.03 17.27 8.55
CA ASN A 306 -8.49 17.19 9.95
C ASN A 306 -10.03 17.09 10.06
N SER A 307 -10.63 16.26 9.21
CA SER A 307 -12.07 16.07 9.16
C SER A 307 -12.52 15.04 10.20
N ALA A 308 -13.66 15.29 10.85
CA ALA A 308 -14.25 14.36 11.82
C ALA A 308 -15.15 13.30 11.17
N LEU A 309 -14.87 12.94 9.92
CA LEU A 309 -15.65 11.94 9.20
C LEU A 309 -15.28 10.52 9.66
N THR A 310 -16.28 9.66 9.69
CA THR A 310 -16.12 8.22 9.95
C THR A 310 -16.15 7.44 8.66
N MET A 311 -15.32 6.39 8.57
CA MET A 311 -15.30 5.50 7.41
C MET A 311 -15.87 4.12 7.75
N SER A 312 -16.55 3.54 6.75
CA SER A 312 -16.97 2.15 6.77
C SER A 312 -16.63 1.49 5.43
N ALA A 313 -16.15 0.24 5.49
CA ALA A 313 -15.81 -0.49 4.28
C ALA A 313 -17.05 -0.92 3.51
N ILE A 314 -16.97 -0.91 2.20
CA ILE A 314 -17.93 -1.53 1.28
C ILE A 314 -17.45 -2.96 1.04
N SER A 315 -18.34 -3.94 1.22
CA SER A 315 -17.99 -5.35 1.05
C SER A 315 -18.07 -5.75 -0.42
N GLY A 316 -16.99 -6.33 -0.92
CA GLY A 316 -16.97 -7.02 -2.21
C GLY A 316 -16.39 -6.22 -3.37
N ASP A 317 -16.30 -4.91 -3.26
CA ASP A 317 -15.77 -4.06 -4.33
C ASP A 317 -14.35 -3.58 -3.98
N GLU A 318 -13.41 -3.76 -4.91
CA GLU A 318 -12.02 -3.36 -4.77
C GLU A 318 -11.58 -2.54 -5.99
N GLN A 319 -10.89 -1.45 -5.75
CA GLN A 319 -10.23 -0.68 -6.80
C GLN A 319 -8.85 -1.23 -7.05
N LYS A 320 -8.54 -1.56 -8.29
CA LYS A 320 -7.22 -2.04 -8.71
C LYS A 320 -6.29 -0.86 -8.94
N ILE A 321 -5.32 -0.70 -8.06
CA ILE A 321 -4.28 0.35 -8.17
C ILE A 321 -3.16 -0.19 -9.06
N CYS A 322 -2.92 0.49 -10.16
CA CYS A 322 -1.91 0.14 -11.16
C CYS A 322 -1.39 1.42 -11.84
N VAL A 323 -0.39 1.28 -12.68
CA VAL A 323 0.03 2.33 -13.61
C VAL A 323 -0.34 1.92 -15.03
N ALA A 324 -0.36 2.88 -15.94
CA ALA A 324 -0.54 2.57 -17.35
C ALA A 324 0.75 2.83 -18.13
N ILE A 325 1.08 1.92 -19.03
CA ILE A 325 2.29 1.89 -19.84
C ILE A 325 1.93 2.30 -21.26
N SER A 326 2.73 3.17 -21.86
CA SER A 326 2.56 3.57 -23.26
C SER A 326 2.69 2.35 -24.19
N ARG A 327 1.84 2.28 -25.22
CA ARG A 327 1.97 1.26 -26.26
C ARG A 327 3.20 1.43 -27.13
N GLU A 328 3.89 2.57 -27.05
CA GLU A 328 5.12 2.85 -27.77
C GLU A 328 6.36 2.29 -27.03
N CYS A 329 6.23 1.89 -25.77
CA CYS A 329 7.26 1.16 -25.05
C CYS A 329 7.51 -0.22 -25.65
N SER A 330 8.74 -0.72 -25.52
CA SER A 330 9.10 -2.06 -25.98
C SER A 330 8.37 -3.15 -25.16
N ASP A 331 8.15 -4.31 -25.78
CA ASP A 331 7.60 -5.47 -25.08
C ASP A 331 8.49 -5.91 -23.92
N ALA A 332 9.81 -5.80 -24.10
CA ALA A 332 10.79 -6.09 -23.06
C ALA A 332 10.63 -5.19 -21.82
N PHE A 333 10.33 -3.90 -22.01
CA PHE A 333 10.04 -2.99 -20.89
C PHE A 333 8.74 -3.39 -20.19
N PHE A 334 7.67 -3.60 -20.95
CA PHE A 334 6.36 -3.98 -20.43
C PHE A 334 6.43 -5.28 -19.61
N GLU A 335 7.10 -6.29 -20.15
CA GLU A 335 7.31 -7.58 -19.48
C GLU A 335 8.14 -7.41 -18.20
N THR A 336 9.29 -6.71 -18.28
CA THR A 336 10.19 -6.52 -17.14
C THR A 336 9.52 -5.74 -16.01
N PHE A 337 8.76 -4.68 -16.34
CA PHE A 337 8.03 -3.90 -15.35
C PHE A 337 6.94 -4.75 -14.65
N ASN A 338 6.16 -5.51 -15.42
CA ASN A 338 5.14 -6.38 -14.84
C ASN A 338 5.73 -7.51 -13.99
N TYR A 339 6.87 -8.06 -14.35
CA TYR A 339 7.59 -9.01 -13.50
C TYR A 339 8.07 -8.38 -12.20
N TYR A 340 8.58 -7.15 -12.26
CA TYR A 340 8.94 -6.42 -11.06
C TYR A 340 7.73 -6.20 -10.15
N VAL A 341 6.61 -5.70 -10.68
CA VAL A 341 5.36 -5.52 -9.91
C VAL A 341 4.89 -6.83 -9.28
N TYR A 342 5.00 -7.93 -10.02
CA TYR A 342 4.62 -9.25 -9.54
C TYR A 342 5.54 -9.77 -8.44
N SER A 343 6.82 -9.40 -8.45
CA SER A 343 7.80 -9.78 -7.43
C SER A 343 7.61 -9.04 -6.11
N LEU A 344 6.93 -7.89 -6.11
CA LEU A 344 6.68 -7.11 -4.90
C LEU A 344 5.86 -7.91 -3.88
N SER A 345 6.40 -8.09 -2.69
CA SER A 345 5.67 -8.73 -1.60
C SER A 345 4.56 -7.82 -1.05
N ASN A 346 3.53 -8.41 -0.45
CA ASN A 346 2.51 -7.62 0.25
C ASN A 346 3.11 -6.77 1.39
N GLN A 347 4.21 -7.23 1.97
CA GLN A 347 4.95 -6.46 2.97
C GLN A 347 5.58 -5.21 2.36
N ASP A 348 6.18 -5.30 1.16
CA ASP A 348 6.74 -4.15 0.46
C ASP A 348 5.64 -3.17 0.06
N LYS A 349 4.55 -3.66 -0.52
CA LYS A 349 3.37 -2.85 -0.89
C LYS A 349 2.80 -2.11 0.33
N THR A 350 2.67 -2.81 1.47
CA THR A 350 2.20 -2.21 2.73
C THR A 350 3.20 -1.18 3.27
N ARG A 351 4.50 -1.44 3.14
CA ARG A 351 5.55 -0.51 3.55
C ARG A 351 5.46 0.78 2.75
N TYR A 352 5.43 0.72 1.41
CA TYR A 352 5.31 1.90 0.56
C TYR A 352 4.04 2.71 0.85
N LEU A 353 2.90 2.02 1.02
CA LEU A 353 1.64 2.68 1.37
C LEU A 353 1.71 3.34 2.76
N SER A 354 2.33 2.68 3.74
CA SER A 354 2.51 3.22 5.08
C SER A 354 3.41 4.45 5.09
N GLU A 355 4.51 4.42 4.33
CA GLU A 355 5.43 5.54 4.19
C GLU A 355 4.72 6.75 3.54
N ALA A 356 3.93 6.52 2.49
CA ALA A 356 3.13 7.56 1.87
C ALA A 356 2.07 8.15 2.83
N ASN A 357 1.43 7.31 3.65
CA ASN A 357 0.47 7.76 4.67
C ASN A 357 1.13 8.51 5.84
N MET A 358 2.36 8.16 6.22
CA MET A 358 3.10 8.90 7.27
C MET A 358 3.40 10.33 6.87
N GLN A 359 3.60 10.60 5.59
CA GLN A 359 3.78 11.95 5.07
C GLN A 359 2.52 12.80 5.27
N SER A 360 1.32 12.21 5.22
CA SER A 360 0.06 12.92 5.51
C SER A 360 -0.01 13.43 6.95
N SER A 361 0.51 12.68 7.90
CA SER A 361 0.53 13.09 9.31
C SER A 361 1.44 14.31 9.54
N ALA A 362 2.56 14.39 8.82
CA ALA A 362 3.44 15.57 8.86
C ALA A 362 2.78 16.78 8.19
N THR A 363 2.05 16.58 7.11
CA THR A 363 1.30 17.62 6.40
C THR A 363 0.12 18.11 7.25
N ALA A 364 -0.62 17.20 7.91
CA ALA A 364 -1.69 17.54 8.84
C ALA A 364 -1.15 18.35 10.03
N LEU A 365 0.01 17.99 10.59
CA LEU A 365 0.65 18.73 11.66
C LEU A 365 1.07 20.13 11.19
N ARG A 366 1.65 20.28 10.00
CA ARG A 366 1.97 21.58 9.40
C ARG A 366 0.72 22.45 9.24
N HIS A 367 -0.36 21.88 8.68
CA HIS A 367 -1.64 22.59 8.53
C HIS A 367 -2.21 23.01 9.87
N TYR A 368 -2.20 22.13 10.87
CA TYR A 368 -2.66 22.47 12.22
C TYR A 368 -1.86 23.62 12.84
N VAL A 369 -0.53 23.55 12.75
CA VAL A 369 0.38 24.59 13.24
C VAL A 369 0.14 25.93 12.52
N SER A 370 -0.06 25.92 11.22
CA SER A 370 -0.33 27.14 10.43
C SER A 370 -1.72 27.73 10.69
N ALA A 371 -2.72 26.87 10.95
CA ALA A 371 -4.08 27.30 11.25
C ALA A 371 -4.27 27.79 12.70
N HIS A 372 -3.42 27.31 13.62
CA HIS A 372 -3.50 27.64 15.06
C HIS A 372 -2.14 28.08 15.63
N PRO A 373 -1.55 29.20 15.14
CA PRO A 373 -0.22 29.62 15.51
C PRO A 373 -0.10 29.93 17.04
N ASP A 374 -1.16 30.42 17.66
CA ASP A 374 -1.18 30.73 19.10
C ASP A 374 -1.10 29.46 19.95
N GLN A 375 -1.82 28.39 19.57
CA GLN A 375 -1.78 27.12 20.28
C GLN A 375 -0.42 26.42 20.09
N ALA A 376 0.12 26.46 18.86
CA ALA A 376 1.44 25.93 18.55
C ALA A 376 2.54 26.65 19.34
N ALA A 377 2.49 27.98 19.41
CA ALA A 377 3.40 28.78 20.22
C ALA A 377 3.29 28.43 21.72
N GLY A 378 2.08 28.21 22.24
CA GLY A 378 1.84 27.77 23.62
C GLY A 378 2.47 26.39 23.92
N VAL A 379 2.33 25.43 23.03
CA VAL A 379 2.93 24.08 23.17
C VAL A 379 4.46 24.15 23.12
N ILE A 380 5.03 24.94 22.20
CA ILE A 380 6.48 25.14 22.09
C ILE A 380 7.01 25.82 23.36
N ALA A 381 6.32 26.85 23.87
CA ALA A 381 6.70 27.53 25.11
C ALA A 381 6.67 26.58 26.31
N ALA A 382 5.62 25.75 26.45
CA ALA A 382 5.53 24.76 27.52
C ALA A 382 6.64 23.70 27.42
N ALA A 383 6.93 23.20 26.23
CA ALA A 383 8.00 22.24 26.01
C ALA A 383 9.40 22.83 26.34
N THR A 384 9.65 24.07 25.93
CA THR A 384 10.92 24.76 26.26
C THR A 384 11.07 24.96 27.75
N LEU A 385 10.00 25.32 28.46
CA LEU A 385 9.98 25.50 29.90
C LEU A 385 10.27 24.21 30.65
N LEU A 386 9.71 23.07 30.18
CA LEU A 386 10.01 21.74 30.70
C LEU A 386 11.46 21.34 30.47
N LEU A 387 12.03 21.58 29.29
CA LEU A 387 13.43 21.29 28.99
C LEU A 387 14.38 22.14 29.88
N VAL A 388 14.09 23.41 30.05
CA VAL A 388 14.87 24.31 30.93
C VAL A 388 14.79 23.81 32.38
N SER A 389 13.60 23.47 32.89
CA SER A 389 13.43 22.96 34.25
C SER A 389 14.19 21.64 34.48
N ALA A 390 14.14 20.71 33.49
CA ALA A 390 14.91 19.47 33.54
C ALA A 390 16.41 19.71 33.54
N MET A 391 16.89 20.68 32.76
CA MET A 391 18.30 21.08 32.75
C MET A 391 18.73 21.65 34.12
N PHE A 392 17.92 22.50 34.71
CA PHE A 392 18.19 23.04 36.06
C PHE A 392 18.22 21.91 37.11
N ALA A 393 17.28 20.96 37.05
CA ALA A 393 17.25 19.82 37.95
C ALA A 393 18.52 18.96 37.81
N LEU A 394 19.01 18.72 36.59
CA LEU A 394 20.26 18.01 36.36
C LEU A 394 21.49 18.76 36.90
N ILE A 395 21.54 20.05 36.69
CA ILE A 395 22.64 20.88 37.22
C ILE A 395 22.62 20.85 38.78
N TYR A 396 21.44 20.99 39.38
CA TYR A 396 21.27 20.93 40.82
C TYR A 396 21.67 19.58 41.39
N ALA A 397 21.24 18.48 40.77
CA ALA A 397 21.64 17.13 41.16
C ALA A 397 23.16 16.93 41.12
N ARG A 398 23.81 17.38 40.02
CA ARG A 398 25.29 17.33 39.93
C ARG A 398 25.99 18.18 40.99
N GLN A 399 25.45 19.34 41.35
CA GLN A 399 26.02 20.17 42.45
C GLN A 399 25.86 19.48 43.81
N MET A 400 24.70 18.86 44.06
CA MET A 400 24.46 18.10 45.28
C MET A 400 25.40 16.92 45.43
N ASP A 401 25.63 16.16 44.32
CA ASP A 401 26.57 15.05 44.31
C ASP A 401 28.01 15.50 44.64
N ARG A 402 28.44 16.64 44.08
CA ARG A 402 29.75 17.23 44.42
C ARG A 402 29.84 17.65 45.88
N LYS A 403 28.82 18.29 46.44
CA LYS A 403 28.77 18.66 47.86
C LYS A 403 28.76 17.42 48.78
N ASN A 404 27.99 16.42 48.43
CA ASN A 404 27.94 15.14 49.15
C ASN A 404 29.28 14.41 49.13
N ALA A 405 30.00 14.40 48.01
CA ALA A 405 31.34 13.86 47.90
C ALA A 405 32.33 14.64 48.81
N GLN A 406 32.28 15.96 48.82
CA GLN A 406 33.11 16.79 49.70
C GLN A 406 32.83 16.53 51.21
N LEU A 407 31.55 16.39 51.58
CA LEU A 407 31.13 16.07 52.94
C LEU A 407 31.60 14.68 53.37
N ARG A 408 31.57 13.71 52.49
CA ARG A 408 32.10 12.34 52.73
C ARG A 408 33.60 12.39 53.02
N VAL A 409 34.38 13.07 52.17
CA VAL A 409 35.84 13.21 52.37
C VAL A 409 36.14 13.95 53.69
N ALA A 410 35.44 15.01 54.00
CA ALA A 410 35.60 15.76 55.28
C ALA A 410 35.27 14.86 56.51
N ASN A 411 34.18 14.07 56.38
CA ASN A 411 33.77 13.20 57.48
C ASN A 411 34.73 12.00 57.67
N GLU A 412 35.30 11.46 56.63
CA GLU A 412 36.36 10.46 56.67
C GLU A 412 37.65 11.02 57.31
N ALA A 413 38.05 12.22 56.92
CA ALA A 413 39.20 12.90 57.51
C ALA A 413 39.01 13.13 59.01
N LYS A 414 37.80 13.58 59.43
CA LYS A 414 37.44 13.74 60.83
C LYS A 414 37.49 12.41 61.60
N ASN A 415 36.93 11.35 61.07
CA ASN A 415 36.93 10.06 61.72
C ASN A 415 38.35 9.47 61.82
N ASN A 416 39.16 9.61 60.80
CA ASN A 416 40.58 9.18 60.83
C ASN A 416 41.38 10.00 61.87
N PHE A 417 41.11 11.30 61.95
CA PHE A 417 41.74 12.15 62.98
C PHE A 417 41.36 11.69 64.39
N LEU A 418 40.07 11.48 64.69
CA LEU A 418 39.61 10.99 65.98
C LEU A 418 40.15 9.62 66.33
N THR A 419 40.27 8.71 65.39
CA THR A 419 40.83 7.37 65.57
C THR A 419 42.32 7.46 65.91
N ARG A 420 43.10 8.28 65.24
CA ARG A 420 44.51 8.52 65.53
C ARG A 420 44.70 9.17 66.90
N MET A 421 43.96 10.23 67.21
CA MET A 421 44.00 10.88 68.53
C MET A 421 43.68 9.87 69.65
N GLY A 422 42.63 9.05 69.46
CA GLY A 422 42.28 8.01 70.43
C GLY A 422 43.41 7.02 70.67
N HIS A 423 44.15 6.62 69.64
CA HIS A 423 45.33 5.77 69.76
C HIS A 423 46.50 6.49 70.44
N ASP A 424 46.79 7.73 70.03
CA ASP A 424 47.91 8.52 70.55
C ASP A 424 47.70 8.96 72.02
N ILE A 425 46.49 9.07 72.52
CA ILE A 425 46.14 9.29 73.92
C ILE A 425 46.20 7.98 74.71
N ARG A 426 45.75 6.84 74.13
CA ARG A 426 45.73 5.56 74.87
C ARG A 426 47.11 5.08 75.14
N THR A 427 48.08 5.27 74.23
CA THR A 427 49.46 4.77 74.38
C THR A 427 50.18 5.39 75.63
N PRO A 428 50.24 6.71 75.83
CA PRO A 428 50.85 7.25 77.03
C PRO A 428 50.05 7.01 78.29
N MET A 429 48.69 6.92 78.20
CA MET A 429 47.87 6.59 79.38
C MET A 429 48.14 5.12 79.85
N ASN A 430 48.26 4.16 78.98
CA ASN A 430 48.60 2.77 79.32
C ASN A 430 50.03 2.70 79.88
N SER A 431 50.95 3.54 79.39
CA SER A 431 52.31 3.61 79.96
C SER A 431 52.31 4.17 81.35
N ILE A 432 51.46 5.22 81.65
CA ILE A 432 51.31 5.78 82.99
C ILE A 432 50.61 4.79 83.90
N LEU A 433 49.60 4.08 83.52
CA LEU A 433 48.93 3.04 84.32
C LEU A 433 49.81 1.87 84.59
N GLY A 434 50.65 1.45 83.64
CA GLY A 434 51.63 0.38 83.89
C GLY A 434 52.84 0.74 84.72
N MET A 435 53.00 2.01 85.10
CA MET A 435 54.01 2.49 86.08
C MET A 435 53.48 2.63 87.55
N ILE A 436 52.16 2.47 87.71
CA ILE A 436 51.48 2.61 89.01
C ILE A 436 51.21 1.22 89.65
N ASP A 437 51.30 0.11 88.89
CA ASP A 437 51.30 -1.22 89.37
C ASP A 437 52.76 -1.64 89.60
#